data_00410fcd59add53b722a2977ecda2c54
#
_entry.id   00410fcd59add53b722a2977ecda2c54
#
_cell.length_a   1.000
_cell.length_b   1.000
_cell.length_c   1.000
_cell.angle_alpha   90.00
_cell.angle_beta   90.00
_cell.angle_gamma   90.00
#
_symmetry.space_group_name_H-M   'P 1'
#
loop_
_entity.id
_entity.type
_entity.pdbx_description
1 polymer ?
#
loop_
_entity_poly.entity_id
_entity_poly.type
_entity_poly.pdbx_seq_one_letter_code
_entity_poly.pdbx_strand_id
1 'polypeptide(L)'
;NSQVKVLAETQLEKILATLSANGPAVAVIDSIQTVYSEQLTSAPGSVAQVRECAAHLTRFAKSSGTCVVLVGHVTKEGTLAGPRVLEHMVDTVLYFEGDTHSSFRLVRAIKNRFGAVNEIGVFAMTEKGLKGVSNPSAIFLSQHTEPVPGSCVMVTLEGTRPMLVEIQALVDSGGPSPRRLSVGLDKDRLAMLLAVLHRH
;
A
#
# COMPACT_ATOMS: atom_id res chain seq x y z
N ASN A 1 6.63 25.76 6.37
CA ASN A 1 6.12 26.17 7.72
C ASN A 1 4.63 25.78 7.83
N SER A 2 4.35 24.49 7.88
CA SER A 2 3.00 24.02 8.19
C SER A 2 2.78 24.16 9.70
N GLN A 3 1.72 24.84 10.10
CA GLN A 3 1.26 24.90 11.50
C GLN A 3 0.57 23.56 11.85
N VAL A 4 1.34 22.48 11.92
CA VAL A 4 0.83 21.19 12.36
C VAL A 4 0.71 21.22 13.89
N LYS A 5 -0.50 21.02 14.40
CA LYS A 5 -0.74 20.81 15.83
C LYS A 5 -0.61 19.33 16.14
N VAL A 6 0.03 18.98 17.23
CA VAL A 6 0.19 17.61 17.70
C VAL A 6 -0.60 17.43 18.99
N LEU A 7 -1.38 16.34 19.06
CA LEU A 7 -2.13 15.92 20.24
C LEU A 7 -1.64 14.54 20.67
N ALA A 8 -1.07 14.43 21.86
CA ALA A 8 -0.68 13.16 22.48
C ALA A 8 -1.85 12.63 23.32
N GLU A 9 -2.80 11.93 22.69
CA GLU A 9 -3.99 11.37 23.33
C GLU A 9 -4.38 10.05 22.64
N THR A 10 -4.91 9.12 23.42
CA THR A 10 -5.38 7.80 22.92
C THR A 10 -6.85 7.55 23.24
N GLN A 11 -7.46 8.35 24.12
CA GLN A 11 -8.87 8.23 24.45
C GLN A 11 -9.73 8.92 23.39
N LEU A 12 -10.61 8.15 22.74
CA LEU A 12 -11.44 8.61 21.61
C LEU A 12 -12.26 9.87 21.93
N GLU A 13 -12.90 9.88 23.10
CA GLU A 13 -13.80 10.96 23.53
C GLU A 13 -13.05 12.29 23.62
N LYS A 14 -11.82 12.27 24.15
CA LYS A 14 -10.97 13.47 24.24
C LYS A 14 -10.45 13.90 22.88
N ILE A 15 -10.10 12.94 22.02
CA ILE A 15 -9.70 13.21 20.63
C ILE A 15 -10.85 13.93 19.91
N LEU A 16 -12.06 13.39 19.94
CA LEU A 16 -13.23 13.96 19.29
C LEU A 16 -13.58 15.34 19.84
N ALA A 17 -13.51 15.53 21.15
CA ALA A 17 -13.74 16.85 21.78
C ALA A 17 -12.71 17.88 21.30
N THR A 18 -11.43 17.50 21.23
CA THR A 18 -10.35 18.37 20.75
C THR A 18 -10.51 18.71 19.27
N LEU A 19 -10.85 17.72 18.42
CA LEU A 19 -11.10 17.94 17.01
C LEU A 19 -12.31 18.87 16.78
N SER A 20 -13.39 18.67 17.55
CA SER A 20 -14.57 19.53 17.46
C SER A 20 -14.30 20.98 17.87
N ALA A 21 -13.49 21.16 18.91
CA ALA A 21 -13.13 22.51 19.38
C ALA A 21 -12.18 23.27 18.43
N ASN A 22 -11.33 22.56 17.69
CA ASN A 22 -10.32 23.17 16.82
C ASN A 22 -10.74 23.25 15.34
N GLY A 23 -11.70 22.45 14.88
CA GLY A 23 -12.22 22.42 13.51
C GLY A 23 -11.13 22.28 12.43
N PRO A 24 -10.23 21.28 12.50
CA PRO A 24 -9.16 21.17 11.53
C PRO A 24 -9.70 20.77 10.16
N ALA A 25 -9.07 21.24 9.08
CA ALA A 25 -9.39 20.77 7.73
C ALA A 25 -8.98 19.31 7.53
N VAL A 26 -7.83 18.88 8.12
CA VAL A 26 -7.32 17.52 8.08
C VAL A 26 -6.90 17.09 9.48
N ALA A 27 -7.27 15.88 9.87
CA ALA A 27 -6.82 15.22 11.10
C ALA A 27 -6.19 13.87 10.75
N VAL A 28 -5.01 13.59 11.30
CA VAL A 28 -4.31 12.30 11.14
C VAL A 28 -4.29 11.60 12.49
N ILE A 29 -4.78 10.37 12.52
CA ILE A 29 -4.79 9.49 13.70
C ILE A 29 -3.74 8.40 13.49
N ASP A 30 -2.65 8.47 14.21
CA ASP A 30 -1.53 7.51 14.13
C ASP A 30 -1.27 6.89 15.54
N SER A 31 -1.74 5.68 15.78
CA SER A 31 -2.47 4.80 14.88
C SER A 31 -3.86 4.48 15.45
N ILE A 32 -4.76 4.04 14.60
CA ILE A 32 -6.11 3.67 15.03
C ILE A 32 -6.11 2.51 16.02
N GLN A 33 -5.07 1.65 16.02
CA GLN A 33 -4.94 0.55 16.95
C GLN A 33 -4.66 0.99 18.40
N THR A 34 -4.11 2.17 18.59
CA THR A 34 -3.82 2.71 19.95
C THR A 34 -5.00 3.48 20.54
N VAL A 35 -5.97 3.86 19.70
CA VAL A 35 -7.16 4.59 20.14
C VAL A 35 -8.16 3.62 20.79
N TYR A 36 -8.75 4.04 21.90
CA TYR A 36 -9.77 3.28 22.60
C TYR A 36 -10.91 4.18 23.09
N SER A 37 -12.09 3.60 23.25
CA SER A 37 -13.25 4.20 23.91
C SER A 37 -13.48 3.54 25.26
N GLU A 38 -13.73 4.33 26.28
CA GLU A 38 -14.08 3.83 27.62
C GLU A 38 -15.48 3.17 27.65
N GLN A 39 -16.28 3.37 26.62
CA GLN A 39 -17.62 2.75 26.52
C GLN A 39 -17.53 1.23 26.22
N LEU A 40 -16.36 0.74 25.82
CA LEU A 40 -16.12 -0.67 25.54
C LEU A 40 -15.19 -1.29 26.59
N THR A 41 -15.55 -2.46 27.05
CA THR A 41 -14.75 -3.25 28.00
C THR A 41 -13.60 -4.02 27.35
N SER A 42 -13.56 -4.08 26.01
CA SER A 42 -12.52 -4.76 25.26
C SER A 42 -11.20 -3.98 25.29
N ALA A 43 -10.08 -4.70 25.24
CA ALA A 43 -8.75 -4.10 25.27
C ALA A 43 -8.48 -3.18 24.08
N PRO A 44 -7.68 -2.09 24.24
CA PRO A 44 -7.19 -1.29 23.13
C PRO A 44 -6.53 -2.16 22.06
N GLY A 45 -6.71 -1.82 20.78
CA GLY A 45 -6.20 -2.59 19.66
C GLY A 45 -7.02 -3.83 19.29
N SER A 46 -8.01 -4.22 20.11
CA SER A 46 -8.96 -5.28 19.73
C SER A 46 -9.81 -4.86 18.52
N VAL A 47 -10.30 -5.84 17.77
CA VAL A 47 -11.18 -5.60 16.60
C VAL A 47 -12.39 -4.74 16.95
N ALA A 48 -12.98 -4.99 18.12
CA ALA A 48 -14.15 -4.26 18.61
C ALA A 48 -13.82 -2.78 18.86
N GLN A 49 -12.69 -2.49 19.52
CA GLN A 49 -12.23 -1.12 19.78
C GLN A 49 -11.91 -0.40 18.46
N VAL A 50 -11.12 -1.02 17.59
CA VAL A 50 -10.73 -0.42 16.31
C VAL A 50 -11.96 -0.09 15.46
N ARG A 51 -12.93 -1.00 15.40
CA ARG A 51 -14.17 -0.82 14.65
C ARG A 51 -15.01 0.34 15.21
N GLU A 52 -15.21 0.38 16.52
CA GLU A 52 -16.01 1.41 17.16
C GLU A 52 -15.36 2.78 17.06
N CYS A 53 -14.05 2.87 17.36
CA CYS A 53 -13.31 4.13 17.22
C CYS A 53 -13.35 4.65 15.77
N ALA A 54 -13.16 3.78 14.79
CA ALA A 54 -13.25 4.18 13.38
C ALA A 54 -14.67 4.61 12.98
N ALA A 55 -15.71 3.97 13.51
CA ALA A 55 -17.10 4.38 13.27
C ALA A 55 -17.38 5.79 13.78
N HIS A 56 -16.92 6.10 14.98
CA HIS A 56 -17.06 7.44 15.57
C HIS A 56 -16.28 8.50 14.79
N LEU A 57 -15.02 8.22 14.44
CA LEU A 57 -14.18 9.13 13.65
C LEU A 57 -14.75 9.37 12.24
N THR A 58 -15.28 8.32 11.60
CA THR A 58 -15.96 8.45 10.30
C THR A 58 -17.22 9.29 10.40
N ARG A 59 -18.01 9.12 11.46
CA ARG A 59 -19.20 9.93 11.71
C ARG A 59 -18.84 11.40 11.95
N PHE A 60 -17.79 11.64 12.75
CA PHE A 60 -17.25 12.98 12.97
C PHE A 60 -16.80 13.61 11.66
N ALA A 61 -16.02 12.91 10.84
CA ALA A 61 -15.55 13.41 9.54
C ALA A 61 -16.72 13.86 8.66
N LYS A 62 -17.78 13.06 8.58
CA LYS A 62 -18.98 13.37 7.77
C LYS A 62 -19.79 14.55 8.30
N SER A 63 -19.87 14.72 9.62
CA SER A 63 -20.64 15.80 10.22
C SER A 63 -19.89 17.13 10.24
N SER A 64 -18.57 17.10 10.40
CA SER A 64 -17.73 18.31 10.51
C SER A 64 -17.14 18.79 9.18
N GLY A 65 -17.10 17.92 8.15
CA GLY A 65 -16.37 18.17 6.90
C GLY A 65 -14.85 18.03 7.03
N THR A 66 -14.35 17.59 8.18
CA THR A 66 -12.91 17.31 8.40
C THR A 66 -12.49 16.09 7.61
N CYS A 67 -11.41 16.18 6.85
CA CYS A 67 -10.76 14.99 6.26
C CYS A 67 -10.01 14.23 7.35
N VAL A 68 -10.47 13.04 7.71
CA VAL A 68 -9.82 12.20 8.72
C VAL A 68 -9.02 11.08 8.03
N VAL A 69 -7.72 11.03 8.30
CA VAL A 69 -6.79 10.00 7.85
C VAL A 69 -6.50 9.06 9.01
N LEU A 70 -6.90 7.81 8.88
CA LEU A 70 -6.61 6.75 9.85
C LEU A 70 -5.38 5.98 9.40
N VAL A 71 -4.30 6.05 10.17
CA VAL A 71 -3.10 5.25 9.96
C VAL A 71 -3.29 3.92 10.69
N GLY A 72 -3.07 2.81 9.99
CA GLY A 72 -3.17 1.48 10.53
C GLY A 72 -2.01 0.60 10.08
N HIS A 73 -1.62 -0.35 10.92
CA HIS A 73 -0.54 -1.30 10.63
C HIS A 73 -1.13 -2.65 10.25
N VAL A 74 -0.61 -3.25 9.17
CA VAL A 74 -0.85 -4.66 8.82
C VAL A 74 0.31 -5.51 9.33
N THR A 75 0.03 -6.65 9.96
CA THR A 75 1.08 -7.61 10.31
C THR A 75 1.56 -8.36 9.06
N LYS A 76 2.80 -8.89 9.13
CA LYS A 76 3.41 -9.69 8.04
C LYS A 76 2.56 -10.88 7.61
N GLU A 77 1.68 -11.37 8.47
CA GLU A 77 0.80 -12.51 8.22
C GLU A 77 -0.56 -12.13 7.61
N GLY A 78 -0.82 -10.84 7.37
CA GLY A 78 -2.07 -10.36 6.81
C GLY A 78 -3.32 -10.62 7.68
N THR A 79 -3.12 -11.09 8.91
CA THR A 79 -4.18 -11.58 9.80
C THR A 79 -4.62 -10.59 10.88
N LEU A 80 -4.07 -9.36 10.91
CA LEU A 80 -4.62 -8.40 11.86
C LEU A 80 -6.00 -7.94 11.40
N ALA A 81 -6.95 -8.30 12.23
CA ALA A 81 -8.38 -8.05 12.09
C ALA A 81 -8.76 -6.55 11.98
N GLY A 82 -7.81 -5.63 12.14
CA GLY A 82 -8.06 -4.19 12.09
C GLY A 82 -8.25 -3.61 10.68
N PRO A 83 -7.29 -3.73 9.75
CA PRO A 83 -7.36 -3.01 8.47
C PRO A 83 -8.52 -3.44 7.58
N ARG A 84 -8.78 -4.75 7.43
CA ARG A 84 -9.89 -5.24 6.59
C ARG A 84 -11.27 -4.82 7.09
N VAL A 85 -11.44 -4.70 8.40
CA VAL A 85 -12.69 -4.19 8.99
C VAL A 85 -12.90 -2.73 8.62
N LEU A 86 -11.83 -1.93 8.56
CA LEU A 86 -11.89 -0.51 8.22
C LEU A 86 -12.17 -0.26 6.74
N GLU A 87 -11.77 -1.16 5.85
CA GLU A 87 -11.97 -1.00 4.40
C GLU A 87 -13.43 -0.76 4.01
N HIS A 88 -14.37 -1.35 4.74
CA HIS A 88 -15.80 -1.16 4.49
C HIS A 88 -16.33 0.16 5.05
N MET A 89 -15.65 0.74 6.03
CA MET A 89 -16.12 1.91 6.77
C MET A 89 -15.64 3.24 6.20
N VAL A 90 -14.48 3.23 5.52
CA VAL A 90 -13.82 4.42 4.97
C VAL A 90 -14.11 4.58 3.48
N ASP A 91 -13.96 5.79 2.96
CA ASP A 91 -14.22 6.10 1.56
C ASP A 91 -13.04 5.75 0.65
N THR A 92 -11.83 5.83 1.17
CA THR A 92 -10.58 5.54 0.43
C THR A 92 -9.66 4.68 1.29
N VAL A 93 -9.02 3.67 0.67
CA VAL A 93 -8.01 2.81 1.28
C VAL A 93 -6.74 2.89 0.45
N LEU A 94 -5.66 3.29 1.08
CA LEU A 94 -4.33 3.37 0.49
C LEU A 94 -3.40 2.38 1.20
N TYR A 95 -2.76 1.52 0.43
CA TYR A 95 -1.69 0.68 0.93
C TYR A 95 -0.35 1.36 0.69
N PHE A 96 0.44 1.43 1.75
CA PHE A 96 1.81 1.93 1.72
C PHE A 96 2.75 0.73 1.74
N GLU A 97 3.35 0.45 0.60
CA GLU A 97 4.18 -0.73 0.37
C GLU A 97 5.65 -0.32 0.22
N GLY A 98 6.55 -1.14 0.72
CA GLY A 98 7.97 -0.93 0.52
C GLY A 98 8.79 -2.05 1.13
N ASP A 99 9.83 -2.46 0.43
CA ASP A 99 10.84 -3.38 0.95
C ASP A 99 11.83 -2.61 1.84
N THR A 100 12.33 -3.27 2.89
CA THR A 100 13.37 -2.71 3.78
C THR A 100 14.67 -2.43 3.04
N HIS A 101 14.92 -3.13 1.95
CA HIS A 101 16.14 -2.97 1.12
C HIS A 101 15.94 -2.00 -0.05
N SER A 102 14.72 -1.53 -0.30
CA SER A 102 14.44 -0.58 -1.38
C SER A 102 14.35 0.85 -0.86
N SER A 103 14.99 1.78 -1.55
CA SER A 103 14.82 3.23 -1.31
C SER A 103 13.49 3.78 -1.82
N PHE A 104 12.68 2.95 -2.47
CA PHE A 104 11.38 3.37 -3.01
C PHE A 104 10.23 2.89 -2.13
N ARG A 105 9.14 3.66 -2.18
CA ARG A 105 7.86 3.34 -1.53
C ARG A 105 6.75 3.46 -2.57
N LEU A 106 5.81 2.54 -2.50
CA LEU A 106 4.64 2.51 -3.36
C LEU A 106 3.41 2.87 -2.53
N VAL A 107 2.57 3.71 -3.07
CA VAL A 107 1.24 4.00 -2.50
C VAL A 107 0.21 3.50 -3.49
N ARG A 108 -0.55 2.50 -3.11
CA ARG A 108 -1.55 1.85 -3.96
C ARG A 108 -2.96 2.14 -3.45
N ALA A 109 -3.83 2.63 -4.31
CA ALA A 109 -5.25 2.78 -4.02
C ALA A 109 -5.97 1.43 -4.21
N ILE A 110 -6.43 0.83 -3.11
CA ILE A 110 -7.19 -0.44 -3.13
C ILE A 110 -8.69 -0.17 -3.18
N LYS A 111 -9.13 0.90 -2.56
CA LYS A 111 -10.49 1.39 -2.59
C LYS A 111 -10.49 2.89 -2.78
N ASN A 112 -11.35 3.37 -3.66
CA ASN A 112 -11.56 4.80 -3.83
C ASN A 112 -13.02 5.04 -4.29
N ARG A 113 -13.82 5.66 -3.44
CA ARG A 113 -15.21 6.00 -3.76
C ARG A 113 -15.35 7.10 -4.80
N PHE A 114 -14.32 7.93 -4.93
CA PHE A 114 -14.35 9.17 -5.70
C PHE A 114 -13.52 9.14 -6.97
N GLY A 115 -12.92 7.98 -7.30
CA GLY A 115 -12.07 7.85 -8.46
C GLY A 115 -11.62 6.42 -8.74
N ALA A 116 -10.62 6.28 -9.61
CA ALA A 116 -10.06 5.00 -9.99
C ALA A 116 -9.41 4.27 -8.81
N VAL A 117 -9.46 2.94 -8.84
CA VAL A 117 -8.74 2.04 -7.95
C VAL A 117 -7.55 1.41 -8.67
N ASN A 118 -6.65 0.78 -7.91
CA ASN A 118 -5.40 0.18 -8.40
C ASN A 118 -4.40 1.19 -8.98
N GLU A 119 -4.62 2.49 -8.78
CA GLU A 119 -3.64 3.50 -9.11
C GLU A 119 -2.43 3.41 -8.18
N ILE A 120 -1.24 3.67 -8.75
CA ILE A 120 0.03 3.57 -8.05
C ILE A 120 0.75 4.92 -8.03
N GLY A 121 1.16 5.36 -6.85
CA GLY A 121 2.12 6.42 -6.64
C GLY A 121 3.48 5.84 -6.25
N VAL A 122 4.55 6.29 -6.91
CA VAL A 122 5.92 5.85 -6.60
C VAL A 122 6.69 7.02 -5.98
N PHE A 123 7.33 6.75 -4.86
CA PHE A 123 8.08 7.75 -4.09
C PHE A 123 9.48 7.22 -3.76
N ALA A 124 10.48 8.09 -3.83
CA ALA A 124 11.80 7.81 -3.31
C ALA A 124 11.90 8.31 -1.87
N MET A 125 12.50 7.49 -1.01
CA MET A 125 12.84 7.88 0.36
C MET A 125 14.14 8.70 0.33
N THR A 126 14.10 9.92 0.82
CA THR A 126 15.26 10.82 0.91
C THR A 126 15.43 11.30 2.34
N GLU A 127 16.58 11.90 2.66
CA GLU A 127 16.81 12.54 3.96
C GLU A 127 15.78 13.63 4.31
N LYS A 128 15.15 14.22 3.30
CA LYS A 128 14.09 15.23 3.44
C LYS A 128 12.69 14.65 3.43
N GLY A 129 12.54 13.33 3.43
CA GLY A 129 11.28 12.61 3.38
C GLY A 129 10.98 12.02 1.99
N LEU A 130 9.69 11.77 1.72
CA LEU A 130 9.24 11.17 0.48
C LEU A 130 9.22 12.18 -0.67
N LYS A 131 9.84 11.81 -1.78
CA LYS A 131 9.84 12.56 -3.04
C LYS A 131 9.15 11.76 -4.13
N GLY A 132 8.14 12.34 -4.77
CA GLY A 132 7.45 11.69 -5.91
C GLY A 132 8.39 11.41 -7.07
N VAL A 133 8.28 10.23 -7.67
CA VAL A 133 9.06 9.80 -8.84
C VAL A 133 8.21 10.02 -10.09
N SER A 134 8.65 10.92 -10.96
CA SER A 134 7.92 11.27 -12.20
C SER A 134 7.95 10.14 -13.23
N ASN A 135 9.07 9.40 -13.31
CA ASN A 135 9.23 8.27 -14.22
C ASN A 135 9.54 6.97 -13.43
N PRO A 136 8.51 6.27 -12.93
CA PRO A 136 8.73 5.02 -12.19
C PRO A 136 9.29 3.89 -13.05
N SER A 137 9.07 3.90 -14.37
CA SER A 137 9.64 2.89 -15.28
C SER A 137 11.17 2.84 -15.20
N ALA A 138 11.82 3.98 -14.98
CA ALA A 138 13.28 4.03 -14.85
C ALA A 138 13.82 3.25 -13.63
N ILE A 139 12.97 2.94 -12.65
CA ILE A 139 13.34 2.17 -11.45
C ILE A 139 13.40 0.68 -11.77
N PHE A 140 12.56 0.21 -12.69
CA PHE A 140 12.37 -1.19 -13.06
C PHE A 140 13.16 -1.62 -14.30
N LEU A 141 13.95 -0.69 -14.84
CA LEU A 141 14.82 -0.94 -15.99
C LEU A 141 16.27 -0.95 -15.53
N SER A 142 17.02 -1.99 -15.91
CA SER A 142 18.45 -2.01 -15.72
C SER A 142 19.10 -0.95 -16.61
N GLN A 143 20.17 -0.33 -16.13
CA GLN A 143 20.91 0.68 -16.89
C GLN A 143 21.88 0.03 -17.90
N HIS A 144 21.41 -0.93 -18.67
CA HIS A 144 22.20 -1.49 -19.76
C HIS A 144 22.12 -0.57 -20.98
N THR A 145 23.28 -0.16 -21.45
CA THR A 145 23.40 0.66 -22.68
C THR A 145 23.26 -0.17 -23.95
N GLU A 146 23.46 -1.51 -23.84
CA GLU A 146 23.35 -2.45 -24.95
C GLU A 146 22.41 -3.60 -24.61
N PRO A 147 21.77 -4.22 -25.62
CA PRO A 147 20.94 -5.40 -25.43
C PRO A 147 21.74 -6.54 -24.80
N VAL A 148 21.25 -7.07 -23.70
CA VAL A 148 21.86 -8.21 -22.99
C VAL A 148 20.99 -9.46 -23.23
N PRO A 149 21.59 -10.60 -23.67
CA PRO A 149 20.85 -11.84 -23.80
C PRO A 149 20.15 -12.24 -22.49
N GLY A 150 18.89 -12.64 -22.59
CA GLY A 150 18.10 -12.99 -21.41
C GLY A 150 17.40 -11.82 -20.72
N SER A 151 17.53 -10.60 -21.23
CA SER A 151 16.77 -9.44 -20.75
C SER A 151 15.78 -8.98 -21.80
N CYS A 152 14.54 -8.70 -21.38
CA CYS A 152 13.47 -8.19 -22.24
C CYS A 152 12.64 -7.17 -21.48
N VAL A 153 12.42 -6.02 -22.10
CA VAL A 153 11.53 -5.00 -21.56
C VAL A 153 10.11 -5.26 -22.04
N MET A 154 9.18 -5.35 -21.12
CA MET A 154 7.76 -5.45 -21.41
C MET A 154 6.97 -4.30 -20.81
N VAL A 155 5.80 -4.04 -21.38
CA VAL A 155 4.84 -3.08 -20.84
C VAL A 155 3.82 -3.83 -19.98
N THR A 156 3.60 -3.35 -18.78
CA THR A 156 2.50 -3.77 -17.90
C THR A 156 1.60 -2.58 -17.56
N LEU A 157 0.39 -2.85 -17.11
CA LEU A 157 -0.54 -1.83 -16.62
C LEU A 157 -0.72 -2.00 -15.12
N GLU A 158 -0.50 -0.92 -14.39
CA GLU A 158 -0.86 -0.81 -12.97
C GLU A 158 -1.93 0.28 -12.84
N GLY A 159 -3.18 -0.15 -12.62
CA GLY A 159 -4.34 0.73 -12.77
C GLY A 159 -4.49 1.21 -14.21
N THR A 160 -4.46 2.50 -14.41
CA THR A 160 -4.48 3.15 -15.74
C THR A 160 -3.08 3.51 -16.24
N ARG A 161 -2.04 3.28 -15.44
CA ARG A 161 -0.67 3.70 -15.73
C ARG A 161 0.11 2.61 -16.44
N PRO A 162 0.59 2.83 -17.69
CA PRO A 162 1.55 1.94 -18.32
C PRO A 162 2.93 2.07 -17.63
N MET A 163 3.55 0.93 -17.36
CA MET A 163 4.88 0.85 -16.77
C MET A 163 5.75 -0.10 -17.57
N LEU A 164 7.00 0.28 -17.75
CA LEU A 164 8.03 -0.58 -18.34
C LEU A 164 8.67 -1.41 -17.22
N VAL A 165 8.73 -2.71 -17.41
CA VAL A 165 9.35 -3.66 -16.49
C VAL A 165 10.34 -4.50 -17.27
N GLU A 166 11.54 -4.66 -16.74
CA GLU A 166 12.53 -5.57 -17.31
C GLU A 166 12.32 -6.98 -16.74
N ILE A 167 12.16 -7.93 -17.63
CA ILE A 167 12.11 -9.35 -17.31
C ILE A 167 13.46 -9.96 -17.65
N GLN A 168 14.01 -10.72 -16.71
CA GLN A 168 15.29 -11.40 -16.87
C GLN A 168 15.06 -12.90 -16.86
N ALA A 169 15.72 -13.59 -17.79
CA ALA A 169 15.77 -15.03 -17.88
C ALA A 169 17.23 -15.47 -17.99
N LEU A 170 17.67 -16.27 -17.03
CA LEU A 170 18.97 -16.90 -17.11
C LEU A 170 18.83 -18.25 -17.81
N VAL A 171 19.54 -18.42 -18.92
CA VAL A 171 19.59 -19.66 -19.70
C VAL A 171 21.01 -20.19 -19.68
N ASP A 172 21.15 -21.42 -19.21
CA ASP A 172 22.43 -22.17 -19.23
C ASP A 172 22.31 -23.29 -20.22
N SER A 173 23.42 -23.61 -20.91
CA SER A 173 23.55 -24.72 -21.82
C SER A 173 23.63 -26.10 -21.12
N GLY A 174 23.42 -26.13 -19.80
CA GLY A 174 23.58 -27.29 -18.91
C GLY A 174 22.89 -28.58 -19.37
N GLY A 175 23.41 -29.63 -18.94
CA GLY A 175 23.22 -31.06 -19.01
C GLY A 175 21.95 -31.68 -19.61
N PRO A 176 21.87 -33.01 -19.67
CA PRO A 176 20.81 -33.73 -20.40
C PRO A 176 19.37 -33.59 -19.84
N SER A 177 19.22 -32.89 -18.73
CA SER A 177 17.92 -32.64 -18.12
C SER A 177 17.76 -31.15 -17.78
N PRO A 178 17.14 -30.34 -18.68
CA PRO A 178 16.99 -28.91 -18.44
C PRO A 178 16.08 -28.65 -17.23
N ARG A 179 16.61 -27.95 -16.24
CA ARG A 179 15.83 -27.49 -15.09
C ARG A 179 15.23 -26.12 -15.40
N ARG A 180 13.95 -25.97 -15.10
CA ARG A 180 13.26 -24.69 -15.19
C ARG A 180 12.91 -24.22 -13.77
N LEU A 181 13.45 -23.07 -13.39
CA LEU A 181 13.14 -22.40 -12.14
C LEU A 181 12.40 -21.11 -12.47
N SER A 182 11.24 -20.90 -11.87
CA SER A 182 10.52 -19.62 -11.94
C SER A 182 10.50 -18.96 -10.57
N VAL A 183 10.80 -17.66 -10.53
CA VAL A 183 10.71 -16.83 -9.32
C VAL A 183 9.69 -15.73 -9.62
N GLY A 184 8.69 -15.59 -8.74
CA GLY A 184 7.62 -14.61 -8.94
C GLY A 184 6.58 -14.97 -10.02
N LEU A 185 6.69 -16.17 -10.63
CA LEU A 185 5.75 -16.69 -11.63
C LEU A 185 5.20 -18.03 -11.18
N ASP A 186 3.93 -18.28 -11.49
CA ASP A 186 3.30 -19.57 -11.26
C ASP A 186 3.93 -20.65 -12.16
N LYS A 187 4.39 -21.74 -11.54
CA LYS A 187 5.14 -22.81 -12.22
C LYS A 187 4.28 -23.59 -13.20
N ASP A 188 3.05 -23.87 -12.83
CA ASP A 188 2.15 -24.68 -13.64
C ASP A 188 1.67 -23.89 -14.85
N ARG A 189 1.39 -22.62 -14.67
CA ARG A 189 1.08 -21.71 -15.75
C ARG A 189 2.23 -21.55 -16.72
N LEU A 190 3.46 -21.41 -16.21
CA LEU A 190 4.65 -21.36 -17.06
C LEU A 190 4.82 -22.65 -17.87
N ALA A 191 4.65 -23.82 -17.25
CA ALA A 191 4.74 -25.11 -17.93
C ALA A 191 3.71 -25.26 -19.05
N MET A 192 2.45 -24.84 -18.81
CA MET A 192 1.40 -24.84 -19.83
C MET A 192 1.72 -23.94 -21.01
N LEU A 193 2.19 -22.71 -20.74
CA LEU A 193 2.56 -21.76 -21.79
C LEU A 193 3.73 -22.26 -22.63
N LEU A 194 4.73 -22.87 -22.00
CA LEU A 194 5.87 -23.47 -22.70
C LEU A 194 5.46 -24.67 -23.56
N ALA A 195 4.49 -25.48 -23.10
CA ALA A 195 3.97 -26.61 -23.88
C ALA A 195 3.23 -26.12 -25.14
N VAL A 196 2.49 -25.03 -25.05
CA VAL A 196 1.84 -24.40 -26.22
C VAL A 196 2.88 -23.86 -27.21
N LEU A 197 3.88 -23.12 -26.71
CA LEU A 197 4.95 -22.55 -27.55
C LEU A 197 5.81 -23.62 -28.22
N HIS A 198 5.97 -24.79 -27.60
CA HIS A 198 6.78 -25.89 -28.15
C HIS A 198 6.04 -26.64 -29.29
N ARG A 199 4.75 -26.46 -29.39
CA ARG A 199 3.90 -27.13 -30.39
C ARG A 199 3.70 -26.31 -31.67
N HIS A 200 4.03 -25.03 -31.63
CA HIS A 200 3.99 -24.07 -32.74
C HIS A 200 5.39 -23.66 -33.18
#